data_ab16b244bec7fcc380b7ae680403776f
#
_entry.id   ab16b244bec7fcc380b7ae680403776f
#
_cell.length_a   1.000
_cell.length_b   1.000
_cell.length_c   1.000
_cell.angle_alpha   90.00
_cell.angle_beta   90.00
_cell.angle_gamma   90.00
#
_symmetry.space_group_name_H-M   'P 1'
#
loop_
_entity.id
_entity.type
_entity.pdbx_description
1 polymer ?
#
loop_
_entity_poly.entity_id
_entity_poly.type
_entity_poly.pdbx_seq_one_letter_code
_entity_poly.pdbx_strand_id
1 'polypeptide(L)'
;IQAIEHAAEGLALHPRWGDAAPPSFNLQRCTQCKRCTEECPFGTLDEDERCTPKLNSTRCRRCGICLGACPERIIAFPDYSIDLVSTLVKSVPIPDEFEESPRILVLACENDAYPALELAGLHRHRHSAYVRVIPVRCLGSVNVIWIADAMAMGYDGVLLLGCVPGEDTQCHYLRGSELMTTRSENVKQKLTQLALEDERVRIEYVTITDYSTLGDRIDAFVQRIQEIGLNP
;
A
#
# COMPACT_ATOMS: atom_id res chain seq x y z
N ILE A 1 -13.86 14.17 28.43
CA ILE A 1 -13.45 15.57 28.18
C ILE A 1 -11.97 15.61 27.75
N GLN A 2 -11.01 15.07 28.56
CA GLN A 2 -9.58 15.09 28.22
C GLN A 2 -9.26 14.44 26.85
N ALA A 3 -9.90 13.35 26.48
CA ALA A 3 -9.69 12.70 25.17
C ALA A 3 -10.12 13.61 24.00
N ILE A 4 -11.16 14.44 24.20
CA ILE A 4 -11.61 15.41 23.17
C ILE A 4 -10.63 16.59 23.09
N GLU A 5 -10.09 17.03 24.24
CA GLU A 5 -9.08 18.09 24.29
C GLU A 5 -7.79 17.65 23.59
N HIS A 6 -7.28 16.46 23.89
CA HIS A 6 -6.12 15.91 23.19
C HIS A 6 -6.34 15.70 21.68
N ALA A 7 -7.54 15.27 21.27
CA ALA A 7 -7.88 15.17 19.86
C ALA A 7 -7.95 16.56 19.20
N ALA A 8 -8.47 17.56 19.89
CA ALA A 8 -8.54 18.93 19.40
C ALA A 8 -7.13 19.57 19.32
N GLU A 9 -6.25 19.31 20.28
CA GLU A 9 -4.86 19.74 20.24
C GLU A 9 -4.09 19.06 19.09
N GLY A 10 -4.29 17.77 18.90
CA GLY A 10 -3.73 17.03 17.76
C GLY A 10 -4.19 17.60 16.42
N LEU A 11 -5.48 17.92 16.29
CA LEU A 11 -6.04 18.58 15.10
C LEU A 11 -5.51 20.00 14.88
N ALA A 12 -5.18 20.73 15.95
CA ALA A 12 -4.60 22.06 15.86
C ALA A 12 -3.12 22.05 15.44
N LEU A 13 -2.40 20.96 15.73
CA LEU A 13 -1.00 20.76 15.37
C LEU A 13 -0.82 20.20 13.96
N HIS A 14 -1.84 19.53 13.43
CA HIS A 14 -1.81 19.06 12.04
C HIS A 14 -2.30 20.17 11.09
N PRO A 15 -1.63 20.34 9.93
CA PRO A 15 -2.15 21.23 8.91
C PRO A 15 -3.61 20.88 8.65
N ARG A 16 -4.49 21.88 8.65
CA ARG A 16 -5.90 21.69 8.34
C ARG A 16 -6.02 20.89 7.06
N TRP A 17 -7.04 20.05 6.97
CA TRP A 17 -7.26 19.17 5.82
C TRP A 17 -7.15 19.87 4.45
N GLY A 18 -7.38 21.22 4.41
CA GLY A 18 -7.19 22.08 3.24
C GLY A 18 -5.76 22.57 3.02
N ASP A 19 -4.89 22.50 4.03
CA ASP A 19 -3.50 23.00 3.94
C ASP A 19 -2.52 21.91 3.49
N ALA A 20 -2.99 20.65 3.42
CA ALA A 20 -2.18 19.56 2.97
C ALA A 20 -1.93 19.65 1.45
N ALA A 21 -0.67 19.77 1.07
CA ALA A 21 -0.29 19.96 -0.33
C ALA A 21 -0.85 18.85 -1.25
N PRO A 22 -1.45 19.23 -2.39
CA PRO A 22 -1.95 18.27 -3.36
C PRO A 22 -0.80 17.53 -4.06
N PRO A 23 -1.09 16.45 -4.81
CA PRO A 23 -0.05 15.80 -5.61
C PRO A 23 0.47 16.72 -6.73
N SER A 24 1.75 16.60 -7.01
CA SER A 24 2.41 17.19 -8.18
C SER A 24 2.50 16.18 -9.32
N PHE A 25 2.61 16.68 -10.55
CA PHE A 25 2.68 15.87 -11.77
C PHE A 25 3.85 16.31 -12.65
N ASN A 26 4.75 15.40 -12.99
CA ASN A 26 5.76 15.67 -14.01
C ASN A 26 5.16 15.39 -15.41
N LEU A 27 4.43 16.36 -15.92
CA LEU A 27 3.69 16.21 -17.18
C LEU A 27 4.58 16.00 -18.41
N GLN A 28 5.86 16.34 -18.36
CA GLN A 28 6.79 16.10 -19.47
C GLN A 28 6.96 14.61 -19.78
N ARG A 29 6.74 13.74 -18.78
CA ARG A 29 6.82 12.29 -18.91
C ARG A 29 5.45 11.61 -19.00
N CYS A 30 4.38 12.38 -19.09
CA CYS A 30 3.03 11.84 -19.16
C CYS A 30 2.75 11.20 -20.51
N THR A 31 2.37 9.91 -20.51
CA THR A 31 1.98 9.16 -21.71
C THR A 31 0.49 9.28 -22.02
N GLN A 32 -0.26 10.08 -21.28
CA GLN A 32 -1.69 10.34 -21.49
C GLN A 32 -2.55 9.06 -21.47
N CYS A 33 -2.14 8.07 -20.69
CA CYS A 33 -2.77 6.75 -20.58
C CYS A 33 -4.10 6.74 -19.82
N LYS A 34 -4.55 7.85 -19.25
CA LYS A 34 -5.80 8.09 -18.51
C LYS A 34 -5.99 7.30 -17.20
N ARG A 35 -5.15 6.32 -16.90
CA ARG A 35 -5.34 5.46 -15.71
C ARG A 35 -5.55 6.23 -14.41
N CYS A 36 -4.81 7.32 -14.19
CA CYS A 36 -4.91 8.11 -12.97
C CYS A 36 -6.24 8.88 -12.87
N THR A 37 -6.85 9.27 -14.01
CA THR A 37 -8.14 9.96 -14.07
C THR A 37 -9.29 8.98 -13.89
N GLU A 38 -9.24 7.84 -14.59
CA GLU A 38 -10.26 6.78 -14.55
C GLU A 38 -10.32 6.08 -13.18
N GLU A 39 -9.18 5.86 -12.54
CA GLU A 39 -9.11 5.17 -11.26
C GLU A 39 -9.34 6.09 -10.05
N CYS A 40 -9.36 7.43 -10.23
CA CYS A 40 -9.62 8.35 -9.12
C CYS A 40 -11.07 8.27 -8.64
N PRO A 41 -11.38 7.69 -7.46
CA PRO A 41 -12.76 7.50 -7.03
C PRO A 41 -13.47 8.80 -6.64
N PHE A 42 -12.71 9.91 -6.51
CA PHE A 42 -13.22 11.20 -6.07
C PHE A 42 -13.38 12.20 -7.22
N GLY A 43 -13.11 11.80 -8.47
CA GLY A 43 -13.18 12.70 -9.62
C GLY A 43 -12.30 13.94 -9.45
N THR A 44 -11.12 13.73 -8.84
CA THR A 44 -10.16 14.81 -8.54
C THR A 44 -9.36 15.23 -9.78
N LEU A 45 -9.23 14.30 -10.73
CA LEU A 45 -8.43 14.49 -11.92
C LEU A 45 -9.35 14.58 -13.14
N ASP A 46 -9.47 15.79 -13.66
CA ASP A 46 -10.09 16.05 -14.94
C ASP A 46 -9.07 15.82 -16.08
N GLU A 47 -9.49 15.84 -17.33
CA GLU A 47 -8.62 15.71 -18.50
C GLU A 47 -8.70 16.99 -19.35
N ASP A 48 -7.57 17.37 -19.92
CA ASP A 48 -7.55 18.37 -20.98
C ASP A 48 -7.85 17.72 -22.36
N GLU A 49 -7.88 18.52 -23.43
CA GLU A 49 -8.12 18.05 -24.80
C GLU A 49 -7.10 17.01 -25.28
N ARG A 50 -5.94 16.92 -24.62
CA ARG A 50 -4.86 15.98 -24.90
C ARG A 50 -4.83 14.79 -23.95
N CYS A 51 -5.89 14.60 -23.15
CA CYS A 51 -5.97 13.58 -22.11
C CYS A 51 -4.87 13.70 -21.03
N THR A 52 -4.37 14.94 -20.81
CA THR A 52 -3.42 15.22 -19.73
C THR A 52 -4.19 15.45 -18.43
N PRO A 53 -3.78 14.86 -17.28
CA PRO A 53 -4.50 15.02 -16.03
C PRO A 53 -4.42 16.45 -15.52
N LYS A 54 -5.59 17.02 -15.19
CA LYS A 54 -5.76 18.33 -14.60
C LYS A 54 -6.32 18.19 -13.18
N LEU A 55 -5.56 18.64 -12.21
CA LEU A 55 -5.90 18.47 -10.80
C LEU A 55 -6.95 19.48 -10.30
N ASN A 56 -8.02 18.96 -9.70
CA ASN A 56 -8.92 19.71 -8.83
C ASN A 56 -8.55 19.41 -7.35
N SER A 57 -7.73 20.26 -6.74
CA SER A 57 -7.18 20.02 -5.41
C SER A 57 -8.23 19.94 -4.31
N THR A 58 -9.39 20.62 -4.47
CA THR A 58 -10.46 20.63 -3.46
C THR A 58 -11.15 19.28 -3.27
N ARG A 59 -11.12 18.42 -4.28
CA ARG A 59 -11.68 17.05 -4.23
C ARG A 59 -10.67 16.02 -3.77
N CYS A 60 -9.38 16.36 -3.71
CA CYS A 60 -8.32 15.39 -3.44
C CYS A 60 -8.36 14.89 -1.98
N ARG A 61 -8.50 13.58 -1.80
CA ARG A 61 -8.45 12.90 -0.50
C ARG A 61 -7.06 12.35 -0.16
N ARG A 62 -6.05 12.61 -0.99
CA ARG A 62 -4.65 12.20 -0.79
C ARG A 62 -4.43 10.69 -0.60
N CYS A 63 -5.36 9.88 -1.08
CA CYS A 63 -5.30 8.42 -0.95
C CYS A 63 -4.11 7.75 -1.66
N GLY A 64 -3.51 8.42 -2.66
CA GLY A 64 -2.41 7.88 -3.43
C GLY A 64 -2.80 6.89 -4.54
N ILE A 65 -4.09 6.61 -4.77
CA ILE A 65 -4.53 5.65 -5.81
C ILE A 65 -3.95 6.03 -7.17
N CYS A 66 -3.87 7.31 -7.50
CA CYS A 66 -3.26 7.79 -8.74
C CYS A 66 -1.76 7.46 -8.86
N LEU A 67 -1.02 7.32 -7.72
CA LEU A 67 0.36 6.83 -7.74
C LEU A 67 0.41 5.38 -8.22
N GLY A 68 -0.41 4.52 -7.60
CA GLY A 68 -0.49 3.11 -7.97
C GLY A 68 -0.91 2.90 -9.42
N ALA A 69 -1.78 3.78 -9.94
CA ALA A 69 -2.26 3.76 -11.31
C ALA A 69 -1.20 4.14 -12.35
N CYS A 70 -0.22 5.00 -11.97
CA CYS A 70 0.67 5.62 -12.93
C CYS A 70 1.88 4.74 -13.28
N PRO A 71 1.99 4.21 -14.51
CA PRO A 71 3.14 3.40 -14.92
C PRO A 71 4.42 4.25 -15.06
N GLU A 72 4.28 5.55 -15.39
CA GLU A 72 5.39 6.47 -15.61
C GLU A 72 5.93 7.11 -14.32
N ARG A 73 5.29 6.84 -13.17
CA ARG A 73 5.70 7.35 -11.85
C ARG A 73 5.85 8.87 -11.79
N ILE A 74 4.98 9.59 -12.49
CA ILE A 74 5.04 11.06 -12.60
C ILE A 74 4.30 11.79 -11.49
N ILE A 75 3.62 11.07 -10.60
CA ILE A 75 2.76 11.61 -9.56
C ILE A 75 3.46 11.49 -8.21
N ALA A 76 3.54 12.58 -7.46
CA ALA A 76 4.14 12.60 -6.14
C ALA A 76 3.40 13.55 -5.20
N PHE A 77 3.20 13.15 -3.95
CA PHE A 77 2.90 14.05 -2.85
C PHE A 77 4.22 14.42 -2.16
N PRO A 78 4.30 15.57 -1.47
CA PRO A 78 5.54 15.97 -0.79
C PRO A 78 6.05 14.93 0.24
N ASP A 79 5.12 14.24 0.88
CA ASP A 79 5.33 13.27 1.95
C ASP A 79 5.04 11.82 1.55
N TYR A 80 4.66 11.57 0.28
CA TYR A 80 4.34 10.22 -0.20
C TYR A 80 4.50 10.12 -1.71
N SER A 81 5.51 9.41 -2.16
CA SER A 81 5.80 9.17 -3.56
C SER A 81 6.24 7.73 -3.81
N ILE A 82 6.27 7.33 -5.06
CA ILE A 82 6.75 5.98 -5.42
C ILE A 82 8.22 5.83 -5.01
N ASP A 83 9.04 6.83 -5.28
CA ASP A 83 10.48 6.78 -4.98
C ASP A 83 10.74 6.80 -3.46
N LEU A 84 9.92 7.53 -2.69
CA LEU A 84 10.05 7.57 -1.23
C LEU A 84 9.75 6.19 -0.62
N VAL A 85 8.63 5.56 -0.99
CA VAL A 85 8.28 4.23 -0.47
C VAL A 85 9.25 3.16 -0.99
N SER A 86 9.70 3.26 -2.25
CA SER A 86 10.76 2.41 -2.81
C SER A 86 12.05 2.50 -1.99
N THR A 87 12.45 3.72 -1.62
CA THR A 87 13.62 3.95 -0.76
C THR A 87 13.39 3.35 0.63
N LEU A 88 12.19 3.51 1.18
CA LEU A 88 11.86 2.92 2.48
C LEU A 88 11.95 1.39 2.44
N VAL A 89 11.39 0.75 1.42
CA VAL A 89 11.50 -0.72 1.21
C VAL A 89 12.97 -1.16 1.18
N LYS A 90 13.81 -0.41 0.46
CA LYS A 90 15.25 -0.70 0.31
C LYS A 90 16.08 -0.38 1.56
N SER A 91 15.62 0.51 2.42
CA SER A 91 16.34 0.93 3.62
C SER A 91 16.11 0.04 4.84
N VAL A 92 15.07 -0.80 4.82
CA VAL A 92 14.80 -1.75 5.90
C VAL A 92 15.92 -2.80 5.92
N PRO A 93 16.62 -2.99 7.03
CA PRO A 93 17.63 -4.04 7.13
C PRO A 93 17.01 -5.42 6.93
N ILE A 94 17.56 -6.18 6.01
CA ILE A 94 17.16 -7.56 5.75
C ILE A 94 18.29 -8.45 6.25
N PRO A 95 18.05 -9.30 7.28
CA PRO A 95 19.04 -10.24 7.76
C PRO A 95 19.47 -11.24 6.69
N ASP A 96 20.63 -11.85 6.91
CA ASP A 96 21.10 -12.94 6.08
C ASP A 96 20.12 -14.12 6.11
N GLU A 97 20.04 -14.89 5.05
CA GLU A 97 19.15 -16.05 4.91
C GLU A 97 19.42 -17.15 5.97
N PHE A 98 20.64 -17.19 6.50
CA PHE A 98 21.02 -18.12 7.58
C PHE A 98 20.60 -17.61 8.97
N GLU A 99 20.37 -16.30 9.11
CA GLU A 99 19.91 -15.71 10.36
C GLU A 99 18.38 -15.65 10.44
N GLU A 100 17.72 -15.37 9.32
CA GLU A 100 16.26 -15.22 9.25
C GLU A 100 15.71 -15.74 7.92
N SER A 101 14.78 -16.69 8.00
CA SER A 101 14.10 -17.26 6.83
C SER A 101 12.69 -17.75 7.22
N PRO A 102 11.64 -17.37 6.46
CA PRO A 102 11.65 -16.47 5.31
C PRO A 102 11.63 -15.00 5.71
N ARG A 103 12.02 -14.11 4.80
CA ARG A 103 12.00 -12.65 4.99
C ARG A 103 10.76 -12.09 4.29
N ILE A 104 9.83 -11.57 5.08
CA ILE A 104 8.50 -11.16 4.60
C ILE A 104 8.33 -9.64 4.72
N LEU A 105 7.92 -9.00 3.64
CA LEU A 105 7.45 -7.62 3.64
C LEU A 105 5.92 -7.60 3.70
N VAL A 106 5.37 -6.80 4.60
CA VAL A 106 3.94 -6.50 4.66
C VAL A 106 3.72 -5.04 4.29
N LEU A 107 2.92 -4.78 3.26
CA LEU A 107 2.40 -3.45 2.95
C LEU A 107 0.98 -3.36 3.50
N ALA A 108 0.81 -2.62 4.60
CA ALA A 108 -0.45 -2.54 5.32
C ALA A 108 -1.15 -1.21 5.08
N CYS A 109 -2.43 -1.25 4.68
CA CYS A 109 -3.26 -0.06 4.54
C CYS A 109 -3.41 0.67 5.88
N GLU A 110 -3.19 1.98 5.91
CA GLU A 110 -3.29 2.82 7.11
C GLU A 110 -4.69 2.89 7.73
N ASN A 111 -5.73 2.51 7.00
CA ASN A 111 -7.12 2.70 7.46
C ASN A 111 -7.66 1.54 8.30
N ASP A 112 -7.49 0.29 7.86
CA ASP A 112 -7.98 -0.89 8.59
C ASP A 112 -6.85 -1.82 8.99
N ALA A 113 -5.96 -2.17 8.04
CA ALA A 113 -4.97 -3.22 8.25
C ALA A 113 -3.91 -2.83 9.28
N TYR A 114 -3.35 -1.61 9.18
CA TYR A 114 -2.35 -1.15 10.13
C TYR A 114 -2.94 -0.94 11.55
N PRO A 115 -4.12 -0.29 11.71
CA PRO A 115 -4.80 -0.25 13.00
C PRO A 115 -5.14 -1.61 13.59
N ALA A 116 -5.50 -2.61 12.74
CA ALA A 116 -5.73 -3.97 13.21
C ALA A 116 -4.44 -4.61 13.76
N LEU A 117 -3.28 -4.38 13.11
CA LEU A 117 -1.97 -4.82 13.62
C LEU A 117 -1.62 -4.16 14.96
N GLU A 118 -1.83 -2.85 15.08
CA GLU A 118 -1.61 -2.12 16.34
C GLU A 118 -2.52 -2.65 17.44
N LEU A 119 -3.81 -2.86 17.15
CA LEU A 119 -4.77 -3.40 18.09
C LEU A 119 -4.41 -4.83 18.50
N ALA A 120 -3.97 -5.67 17.57
CA ALA A 120 -3.44 -7.00 17.86
C ALA A 120 -2.27 -6.94 18.86
N GLY A 121 -1.33 -6.01 18.63
CA GLY A 121 -0.20 -5.78 19.54
C GLY A 121 -0.65 -5.34 20.94
N LEU A 122 -1.61 -4.42 21.03
CA LEU A 122 -2.19 -3.97 22.31
C LEU A 122 -2.84 -5.13 23.09
N HIS A 123 -3.50 -6.06 22.39
CA HIS A 123 -4.12 -7.25 22.96
C HIS A 123 -3.15 -8.45 23.10
N ARG A 124 -1.85 -8.24 22.80
CA ARG A 124 -0.79 -9.26 22.89
C ARG A 124 -1.00 -10.47 21.97
N HIS A 125 -1.73 -10.29 20.88
CA HIS A 125 -1.73 -11.25 19.78
C HIS A 125 -0.39 -11.16 19.06
N ARG A 126 0.23 -12.30 18.81
CA ARG A 126 1.55 -12.39 18.22
C ARG A 126 1.43 -12.82 16.77
N HIS A 127 2.39 -12.46 15.98
CA HIS A 127 2.68 -13.00 14.65
C HIS A 127 4.18 -13.28 14.54
N SER A 128 4.57 -13.93 13.46
CA SER A 128 5.97 -14.25 13.17
C SER A 128 6.87 -13.01 13.25
N ALA A 129 8.05 -13.18 13.83
CA ALA A 129 9.10 -12.16 13.86
C ALA A 129 9.74 -11.91 12.48
N TYR A 130 9.50 -12.79 11.51
CA TYR A 130 10.07 -12.72 10.15
C TYR A 130 9.38 -11.69 9.25
N VAL A 131 8.58 -10.80 9.83
CA VAL A 131 7.74 -9.85 9.12
C VAL A 131 8.23 -8.42 9.33
N ARG A 132 8.35 -7.66 8.25
CA ARG A 132 8.59 -6.21 8.24
C ARG A 132 7.34 -5.50 7.72
N VAL A 133 6.79 -4.60 8.50
CA VAL A 133 5.56 -3.90 8.15
C VAL A 133 5.86 -2.47 7.70
N ILE A 134 5.41 -2.10 6.51
CA ILE A 134 5.44 -0.72 6.01
C ILE A 134 3.99 -0.27 5.80
N PRO A 135 3.55 0.79 6.49
CA PRO A 135 2.23 1.34 6.25
C PRO A 135 2.17 2.04 4.88
N VAL A 136 1.04 1.85 4.19
CA VAL A 136 0.71 2.53 2.94
C VAL A 136 -0.65 3.18 3.06
N ARG A 137 -0.84 4.36 2.47
CA ARG A 137 -2.10 5.12 2.59
C ARG A 137 -3.34 4.32 2.18
N CYS A 138 -3.20 3.51 1.14
CA CYS A 138 -4.25 2.66 0.61
C CYS A 138 -3.62 1.54 -0.21
N LEU A 139 -4.21 0.34 -0.25
CA LEU A 139 -3.74 -0.69 -1.19
C LEU A 139 -3.79 -0.22 -2.64
N GLY A 140 -4.77 0.60 -3.01
CA GLY A 140 -4.83 1.20 -4.33
C GLY A 140 -3.66 2.14 -4.65
N SER A 141 -2.85 2.54 -3.68
CA SER A 141 -1.61 3.31 -3.93
C SER A 141 -0.40 2.43 -4.21
N VAL A 142 -0.49 1.13 -3.94
CA VAL A 142 0.62 0.20 -4.19
C VAL A 142 0.95 0.16 -5.67
N ASN A 143 2.21 0.42 -5.99
CA ASN A 143 2.75 0.31 -7.33
C ASN A 143 3.55 -0.99 -7.45
N VAL A 144 3.46 -1.63 -8.61
CA VAL A 144 4.17 -2.90 -8.90
C VAL A 144 5.68 -2.79 -8.65
N ILE A 145 6.26 -1.59 -8.79
CA ILE A 145 7.69 -1.37 -8.56
C ILE A 145 8.10 -1.64 -7.10
N TRP A 146 7.24 -1.35 -6.13
CA TRP A 146 7.55 -1.62 -4.71
C TRP A 146 7.67 -3.11 -4.43
N ILE A 147 6.84 -3.91 -5.10
CA ILE A 147 6.89 -5.37 -5.02
C ILE A 147 8.16 -5.89 -5.71
N ALA A 148 8.46 -5.37 -6.91
CA ALA A 148 9.67 -5.74 -7.63
C ALA A 148 10.95 -5.33 -6.87
N ASP A 149 10.97 -4.15 -6.26
CA ASP A 149 12.08 -3.69 -5.42
C ASP A 149 12.25 -4.60 -4.19
N ALA A 150 11.14 -5.00 -3.53
CA ALA A 150 11.20 -5.93 -2.41
C ALA A 150 11.82 -7.27 -2.81
N MET A 151 11.36 -7.85 -3.92
CA MET A 151 11.94 -9.10 -4.43
C MET A 151 13.43 -8.96 -4.78
N ALA A 152 13.80 -7.85 -5.42
CA ALA A 152 15.20 -7.57 -5.78
C ALA A 152 16.11 -7.35 -4.56
N MET A 153 15.55 -6.92 -3.42
CA MET A 153 16.28 -6.75 -2.16
C MET A 153 16.45 -8.04 -1.36
N GLY A 154 15.82 -9.14 -1.78
CA GLY A 154 15.92 -10.45 -1.13
C GLY A 154 14.79 -10.77 -0.15
N TYR A 155 13.65 -10.06 -0.23
CA TYR A 155 12.45 -10.55 0.44
C TYR A 155 11.96 -11.82 -0.25
N ASP A 156 11.52 -12.79 0.53
CA ASP A 156 11.04 -14.08 0.05
C ASP A 156 9.54 -14.02 -0.29
N GLY A 157 8.80 -13.10 0.33
CA GLY A 157 7.39 -12.88 0.07
C GLY A 157 6.91 -11.47 0.41
N VAL A 158 5.84 -11.03 -0.25
CA VAL A 158 5.17 -9.75 -0.01
C VAL A 158 3.69 -9.98 0.28
N LEU A 159 3.24 -9.57 1.46
CA LEU A 159 1.84 -9.63 1.87
C LEU A 159 1.23 -8.22 1.80
N LEU A 160 0.13 -8.10 1.06
CA LEU A 160 -0.63 -6.85 0.90
C LEU A 160 -1.87 -6.93 1.78
N LEU A 161 -1.92 -6.14 2.84
CA LEU A 161 -3.05 -6.09 3.76
C LEU A 161 -3.91 -4.86 3.49
N GLY A 162 -5.18 -5.05 3.18
CA GLY A 162 -6.11 -3.95 2.85
C GLY A 162 -7.50 -4.11 3.39
N CYS A 163 -8.26 -3.02 3.27
CA CYS A 163 -9.68 -3.01 3.63
C CYS A 163 -10.48 -3.99 2.77
N VAL A 164 -11.53 -4.57 3.33
CA VAL A 164 -12.45 -5.44 2.59
C VAL A 164 -13.13 -4.66 1.46
N PRO A 165 -13.08 -5.13 0.21
CA PRO A 165 -13.82 -4.52 -0.90
C PRO A 165 -15.32 -4.88 -0.86
N GLY A 166 -16.20 -4.07 -1.47
CA GLY A 166 -17.64 -4.34 -1.64
C GLY A 166 -18.53 -3.15 -1.30
N GLU A 167 -19.87 -3.29 -1.44
CA GLU A 167 -20.83 -2.20 -1.24
C GLU A 167 -21.00 -1.79 0.23
N ASP A 168 -20.93 -2.76 1.14
CA ASP A 168 -20.95 -2.53 2.60
C ASP A 168 -19.58 -2.19 3.15
N THR A 169 -18.72 -1.62 2.32
CA THR A 169 -17.29 -1.56 2.56
C THR A 169 -16.86 -0.52 3.54
N GLN A 170 -15.84 -0.89 4.24
CA GLN A 170 -15.08 -0.03 5.13
C GLN A 170 -13.89 0.65 4.44
N CYS A 171 -13.72 0.47 3.12
CA CYS A 171 -12.62 1.12 2.41
C CYS A 171 -12.80 2.63 2.41
N HIS A 172 -12.01 3.35 3.19
CA HIS A 172 -12.03 4.81 3.31
C HIS A 172 -11.93 5.54 1.98
N TYR A 173 -11.32 4.90 1.00
CA TYR A 173 -11.12 5.45 -0.34
C TYR A 173 -11.91 4.70 -1.40
N LEU A 174 -13.06 4.14 -1.01
CA LEU A 174 -14.09 3.51 -1.83
C LEU A 174 -13.59 2.27 -2.59
N ARG A 175 -12.63 2.39 -3.50
CA ARG A 175 -12.23 1.35 -4.45
C ARG A 175 -10.77 0.91 -4.34
N GLY A 176 -10.04 1.34 -3.30
CA GLY A 176 -8.61 1.10 -3.23
C GLY A 176 -8.22 -0.38 -3.28
N SER A 177 -8.87 -1.21 -2.50
CA SER A 177 -8.61 -2.66 -2.46
C SER A 177 -9.09 -3.36 -3.75
N GLU A 178 -10.23 -2.97 -4.30
CA GLU A 178 -10.74 -3.46 -5.59
C GLU A 178 -9.74 -3.17 -6.73
N LEU A 179 -9.24 -1.93 -6.79
CA LEU A 179 -8.26 -1.52 -7.80
C LEU A 179 -6.94 -2.30 -7.67
N MET A 180 -6.52 -2.61 -6.45
CA MET A 180 -5.33 -3.45 -6.24
C MET A 180 -5.59 -4.88 -6.72
N THR A 181 -6.76 -5.45 -6.48
CA THR A 181 -7.14 -6.76 -7.00
C THR A 181 -7.09 -6.78 -8.53
N THR A 182 -7.66 -5.77 -9.18
CA THR A 182 -7.61 -5.64 -10.64
C THR A 182 -6.17 -5.55 -11.15
N ARG A 183 -5.29 -4.86 -10.42
CA ARG A 183 -3.86 -4.75 -10.78
C ARG A 183 -3.03 -5.99 -10.43
N SER A 184 -3.58 -6.92 -9.66
CA SER A 184 -2.85 -8.14 -9.25
C SER A 184 -2.36 -8.96 -10.45
N GLU A 185 -3.06 -8.91 -11.57
CA GLU A 185 -2.63 -9.55 -12.80
C GLU A 185 -1.30 -8.97 -13.33
N ASN A 186 -1.13 -7.64 -13.24
CA ASN A 186 0.14 -6.99 -13.60
C ASN A 186 1.27 -7.41 -12.65
N VAL A 187 0.95 -7.67 -11.37
CA VAL A 187 1.93 -8.18 -10.39
C VAL A 187 2.36 -9.59 -10.79
N LYS A 188 1.43 -10.49 -11.08
CA LYS A 188 1.72 -11.85 -11.55
C LYS A 188 2.58 -11.86 -12.81
N GLN A 189 2.23 -11.05 -13.80
CA GLN A 189 3.05 -10.90 -15.01
C GLN A 189 4.48 -10.45 -14.69
N LYS A 190 4.64 -9.56 -13.70
CA LYS A 190 5.95 -9.10 -13.27
C LYS A 190 6.73 -10.20 -12.56
N LEU A 191 6.11 -10.98 -11.69
CA LEU A 191 6.74 -12.13 -11.03
C LEU A 191 7.16 -13.20 -12.06
N THR A 192 6.32 -13.50 -13.03
CA THR A 192 6.66 -14.40 -14.14
C THR A 192 7.89 -13.93 -14.92
N GLN A 193 8.01 -12.60 -15.19
CA GLN A 193 9.19 -12.01 -15.83
C GLN A 193 10.47 -12.15 -14.98
N LEU A 194 10.32 -12.22 -13.66
CA LEU A 194 11.41 -12.42 -12.71
C LEU A 194 11.68 -13.90 -12.43
N ALA A 195 10.94 -14.81 -13.08
CA ALA A 195 10.96 -16.27 -12.84
C ALA A 195 10.63 -16.64 -11.38
N LEU A 196 9.73 -15.86 -10.75
CA LEU A 196 9.25 -16.06 -9.39
C LEU A 196 7.82 -16.61 -9.37
N GLU A 197 7.49 -17.34 -8.32
CA GLU A 197 6.16 -17.92 -8.11
C GLU A 197 5.14 -16.83 -7.74
N ASP A 198 3.94 -16.92 -8.31
CA ASP A 198 2.83 -15.96 -8.06
C ASP A 198 2.44 -15.91 -6.58
N GLU A 199 2.58 -17.04 -5.88
CA GLU A 199 2.22 -17.21 -4.46
C GLU A 199 3.12 -16.39 -3.50
N ARG A 200 4.26 -15.88 -3.98
CA ARG A 200 5.13 -14.98 -3.21
C ARG A 200 4.48 -13.63 -2.93
N VAL A 201 3.43 -13.29 -3.68
CA VAL A 201 2.66 -12.08 -3.43
C VAL A 201 1.21 -12.43 -3.17
N ARG A 202 0.70 -12.07 -1.99
CA ARG A 202 -0.67 -12.36 -1.57
C ARG A 202 -1.37 -11.07 -1.15
N ILE A 203 -2.65 -10.97 -1.50
CA ILE A 203 -3.56 -9.94 -1.00
C ILE A 203 -4.46 -10.57 0.04
N GLU A 204 -4.54 -9.94 1.21
CA GLU A 204 -5.47 -10.31 2.28
C GLU A 204 -6.32 -9.09 2.64
N TYR A 205 -7.60 -9.34 2.82
CA TYR A 205 -8.56 -8.29 3.22
C TYR A 205 -8.91 -8.44 4.69
N VAL A 206 -8.77 -7.34 5.41
CA VAL A 206 -8.96 -7.28 6.85
C VAL A 206 -9.81 -6.08 7.23
N THR A 207 -10.53 -6.22 8.32
CA THR A 207 -11.17 -5.13 9.05
C THR A 207 -10.41 -4.90 10.35
N ILE A 208 -10.59 -3.74 10.96
CA ILE A 208 -9.96 -3.45 12.26
C ILE A 208 -10.37 -4.48 13.33
N THR A 209 -11.54 -5.09 13.20
CA THR A 209 -12.05 -6.10 14.13
C THR A 209 -11.39 -7.47 14.00
N ASP A 210 -10.66 -7.71 12.90
CA ASP A 210 -9.94 -8.97 12.66
C ASP A 210 -8.61 -9.07 13.42
N TYR A 211 -8.32 -8.08 14.29
CA TYR A 211 -7.07 -8.01 15.04
C TYR A 211 -6.71 -9.30 15.80
N SER A 212 -7.72 -10.05 16.25
CA SER A 212 -7.50 -11.29 17.02
C SER A 212 -7.03 -12.48 16.17
N THR A 213 -7.33 -12.48 14.86
CA THR A 213 -7.00 -13.54 13.91
C THR A 213 -5.93 -13.15 12.89
N LEU A 214 -5.57 -11.88 12.86
CA LEU A 214 -4.63 -11.34 11.87
C LEU A 214 -3.24 -11.96 12.01
N GLY A 215 -2.80 -12.25 13.24
CA GLY A 215 -1.54 -12.94 13.49
C GLY A 215 -1.48 -14.31 12.82
N ASP A 216 -2.51 -15.11 13.01
CA ASP A 216 -2.62 -16.46 12.41
C ASP A 216 -2.62 -16.40 10.88
N ARG A 217 -3.25 -15.38 10.29
CA ARG A 217 -3.29 -15.18 8.83
C ARG A 217 -1.90 -14.81 8.28
N ILE A 218 -1.16 -13.97 8.99
CA ILE A 218 0.23 -13.63 8.66
C ILE A 218 1.11 -14.89 8.77
N ASP A 219 0.97 -15.66 9.84
CA ASP A 219 1.75 -16.87 10.08
C ASP A 219 1.45 -17.94 9.01
N ALA A 220 0.21 -18.06 8.56
CA ALA A 220 -0.15 -18.94 7.45
C ALA A 220 0.52 -18.53 6.13
N PHE A 221 0.71 -17.23 5.88
CA PHE A 221 1.47 -16.76 4.73
C PHE A 221 2.96 -17.05 4.88
N VAL A 222 3.53 -16.82 6.07
CA VAL A 222 4.94 -17.14 6.37
C VAL A 222 5.21 -18.63 6.12
N GLN A 223 4.35 -19.52 6.63
CA GLN A 223 4.46 -20.95 6.39
C GLN A 223 4.39 -21.31 4.90
N ARG A 224 3.49 -20.67 4.14
CA ARG A 224 3.41 -20.90 2.70
C ARG A 224 4.70 -20.52 1.98
N ILE A 225 5.32 -19.39 2.34
CA ILE A 225 6.60 -18.99 1.76
C ILE A 225 7.73 -19.95 2.16
N GLN A 226 7.72 -20.48 3.39
CA GLN A 226 8.67 -21.52 3.78
C GLN A 226 8.57 -22.78 2.92
N GLU A 227 7.35 -23.19 2.54
CA GLU A 227 7.13 -24.35 1.65
C GLU A 227 7.64 -24.09 0.22
N ILE A 228 7.47 -22.86 -0.30
CA ILE A 228 7.95 -22.46 -1.63
C ILE A 228 9.49 -22.40 -1.64
N GLY A 229 10.09 -22.01 -0.53
CA GLY A 229 11.53 -21.80 -0.40
C GLY A 229 11.94 -20.34 -0.60
N LEU A 230 13.25 -20.09 -0.44
CA LEU A 230 13.82 -18.73 -0.51
C LEU A 230 13.69 -18.13 -1.91
N ASN A 231 13.71 -16.82 -1.98
CA ASN A 231 13.84 -16.07 -3.21
C ASN A 231 15.27 -16.27 -3.75
N PRO A 232 15.43 -16.76 -5.00
CA PRO A 232 16.73 -17.10 -5.58
C PRO A 232 17.64 -15.88 -5.82
#